data_531f930e7a64bc7bde98b1e29fdcd900
#
_entry.id   531f930e7a64bc7bde98b1e29fdcd900
#
_cell.length_a   1.000
_cell.length_b   1.000
_cell.length_c   1.000
_cell.angle_alpha   90.00
_cell.angle_beta   90.00
_cell.angle_gamma   90.00
#
_symmetry.space_group_name_H-M   'P 1'
#
loop_
_entity.id
_entity.type
_entity.pdbx_description
1 polymer ?
#
loop_
_entity_poly.entity_id
_entity_poly.type
_entity_poly.pdbx_seq_one_letter_code
_entity_poly.pdbx_strand_id
1 'polypeptide(L)'
;MKRKVSEAKISAPLYRIPVRKTVVVIGALLSILASPAYAETSITASNGSILTVSKTTNVKSGDLINVTGAHFDETVGIYIAMCVVVPKTQQPTPCGGGADKTGKLGASYWISSNPPSYGVGLAKPYLPGGRFNVTLKVSPMIGKTDCRKAACAIYTRADHLRTQDRSSDIYIPLKFVK
;
A
#
# COMPACT_ATOMS: atom_id res chain seq x y z
N MET A 1 46.12 -20.43 86.65
CA MET A 1 45.54 -21.72 86.17
C MET A 1 44.93 -21.48 84.82
N LYS A 2 45.63 -21.88 83.67
CA LYS A 2 45.16 -21.71 82.37
C LYS A 2 44.71 -23.11 81.82
N ARG A 3 43.43 -23.26 81.54
CA ARG A 3 42.89 -24.48 80.83
C ARG A 3 43.01 -24.31 79.37
N LYS A 4 43.74 -25.26 78.74
CA LYS A 4 43.77 -25.47 77.32
C LYS A 4 42.49 -26.18 76.83
N VAL A 5 41.78 -25.63 75.89
CA VAL A 5 40.66 -26.27 75.21
C VAL A 5 41.24 -26.86 73.94
N SER A 6 41.07 -28.20 73.78
CA SER A 6 41.48 -28.97 72.59
C SER A 6 40.45 -28.83 71.50
N GLU A 7 40.81 -28.33 70.29
CA GLU A 7 39.97 -28.32 69.12
C GLU A 7 40.02 -29.70 68.37
N ALA A 8 38.88 -30.34 68.29
CA ALA A 8 38.69 -31.55 67.49
C ALA A 8 38.37 -31.16 66.03
N LYS A 9 39.28 -31.52 65.11
CA LYS A 9 39.05 -31.43 63.66
C LYS A 9 38.07 -32.53 63.22
N ILE A 10 36.87 -32.13 62.80
CA ILE A 10 35.92 -32.97 62.13
C ILE A 10 36.15 -32.84 60.62
N SER A 11 36.72 -33.89 60.02
CA SER A 11 36.85 -34.01 58.56
C SER A 11 35.58 -34.61 57.97
N ALA A 12 34.78 -33.83 57.26
CA ALA A 12 33.66 -34.35 56.53
C ALA A 12 34.09 -34.80 55.09
N PRO A 13 33.60 -35.93 54.59
CA PRO A 13 33.95 -36.36 53.24
C PRO A 13 33.18 -35.55 52.20
N LEU A 14 33.92 -35.01 51.24
CA LEU A 14 33.35 -34.33 50.07
C LEU A 14 32.68 -35.35 49.13
N TYR A 15 31.37 -35.38 49.15
CA TYR A 15 30.57 -36.13 48.14
C TYR A 15 30.57 -35.36 46.84
N ARG A 16 31.29 -35.86 45.81
CA ARG A 16 31.27 -35.32 44.46
C ARG A 16 30.01 -35.79 43.73
N ILE A 17 29.07 -34.88 43.51
CA ILE A 17 27.90 -35.11 42.64
C ILE A 17 28.37 -34.98 41.16
N PRO A 18 28.15 -36.02 40.31
CA PRO A 18 28.47 -35.89 38.90
C PRO A 18 27.43 -34.98 38.23
N VAL A 19 27.87 -33.80 37.77
CA VAL A 19 27.05 -32.88 36.97
C VAL A 19 26.90 -33.52 35.57
N ARG A 20 25.77 -34.19 35.31
CA ARG A 20 25.37 -34.58 33.97
C ARG A 20 25.01 -33.27 33.21
N LYS A 21 25.81 -32.92 32.20
CA LYS A 21 25.51 -31.82 31.25
C LYS A 21 24.36 -32.29 30.36
N THR A 22 23.13 -31.94 30.75
CA THR A 22 21.98 -32.05 29.86
C THR A 22 22.03 -30.88 28.90
N VAL A 23 22.45 -31.15 27.66
CA VAL A 23 22.37 -30.14 26.57
C VAL A 23 20.91 -30.12 26.12
N VAL A 24 20.15 -29.15 26.57
CA VAL A 24 18.81 -28.87 26.04
C VAL A 24 19.00 -28.08 24.77
N VAL A 25 18.89 -28.75 23.61
CA VAL A 25 18.81 -28.07 22.31
C VAL A 25 17.39 -27.54 22.16
N ILE A 26 17.20 -26.27 22.51
CA ILE A 26 15.95 -25.54 22.20
C ILE A 26 16.01 -25.18 20.72
N GLY A 27 15.45 -26.05 19.89
CA GLY A 27 15.18 -25.75 18.50
C GLY A 27 14.09 -24.68 18.40
N ALA A 28 14.48 -23.40 18.28
CA ALA A 28 13.54 -22.34 17.93
C ALA A 28 13.08 -22.56 16.47
N LEU A 29 11.89 -23.15 16.27
CA LEU A 29 11.21 -23.09 14.98
C LEU A 29 10.80 -21.63 14.74
N LEU A 30 11.62 -20.88 14.00
CA LEU A 30 11.19 -19.62 13.39
C LEU A 30 10.19 -19.97 12.28
N SER A 31 8.91 -19.92 12.59
CA SER A 31 7.83 -19.92 11.59
C SER A 31 7.89 -18.58 10.84
N ILE A 32 8.56 -18.55 9.71
CA ILE A 32 8.54 -17.41 8.80
C ILE A 32 7.13 -17.38 8.21
N LEU A 33 6.26 -16.54 8.75
CA LEU A 33 4.98 -16.18 8.13
C LEU A 33 5.30 -15.40 6.85
N ALA A 34 5.45 -16.11 5.74
CA ALA A 34 5.55 -15.48 4.42
C ALA A 34 4.21 -14.82 4.12
N SER A 35 4.12 -13.51 4.32
CA SER A 35 3.02 -12.71 3.79
C SER A 35 3.01 -12.86 2.26
N PRO A 36 1.85 -13.09 1.62
CA PRO A 36 1.78 -13.14 0.17
C PRO A 36 2.24 -11.80 -0.39
N ALA A 37 3.41 -11.78 -1.00
CA ALA A 37 3.91 -10.63 -1.76
C ALA A 37 3.06 -10.54 -3.03
N TYR A 38 2.14 -9.59 -3.08
CA TYR A 38 1.48 -9.24 -4.35
C TYR A 38 2.52 -8.51 -5.20
N ALA A 39 2.71 -8.98 -6.46
CA ALA A 39 3.60 -8.30 -7.39
C ALA A 39 3.02 -6.92 -7.72
N GLU A 40 3.78 -5.87 -7.43
CA GLU A 40 3.45 -4.52 -7.88
C GLU A 40 3.53 -4.44 -9.41
N THR A 41 2.62 -3.68 -10.01
CA THR A 41 2.61 -3.42 -11.45
C THR A 41 2.90 -1.94 -11.67
N SER A 42 3.92 -1.65 -12.50
CA SER A 42 4.30 -0.28 -12.86
C SER A 42 4.22 -0.08 -14.37
N ILE A 43 3.81 1.12 -14.77
CA ILE A 43 3.81 1.58 -16.17
C ILE A 43 4.48 2.95 -16.22
N THR A 44 5.38 3.12 -17.19
CA THR A 44 5.96 4.42 -17.55
C THR A 44 5.26 4.93 -18.81
N ALA A 45 4.68 6.11 -18.73
CA ALA A 45 4.07 6.77 -19.87
C ALA A 45 5.12 7.43 -20.79
N SER A 46 4.72 7.82 -22.00
CA SER A 46 5.61 8.48 -22.97
C SER A 46 6.18 9.83 -22.50
N ASN A 47 5.48 10.50 -21.59
CA ASN A 47 5.95 11.74 -20.95
C ASN A 47 6.87 11.51 -19.74
N GLY A 48 7.24 10.27 -19.44
CA GLY A 48 8.11 9.89 -18.33
C GLY A 48 7.40 9.69 -16.99
N SER A 49 6.10 10.00 -16.87
CA SER A 49 5.34 9.76 -15.64
C SER A 49 5.21 8.26 -15.37
N ILE A 50 5.34 7.88 -14.10
CA ILE A 50 5.27 6.49 -13.66
C ILE A 50 4.05 6.31 -12.75
N LEU A 51 3.24 5.31 -13.05
CA LEU A 51 2.14 4.85 -12.19
C LEU A 51 2.46 3.45 -11.68
N THR A 52 2.30 3.21 -10.38
CA THR A 52 2.49 1.90 -9.75
C THR A 52 1.28 1.54 -8.91
N VAL A 53 0.85 0.27 -9.00
CA VAL A 53 -0.31 -0.28 -8.29
C VAL A 53 0.10 -1.56 -7.56
N SER A 54 -0.14 -1.63 -6.26
CA SER A 54 0.33 -2.72 -5.40
C SER A 54 -0.37 -4.06 -5.62
N LYS A 55 -1.58 -4.06 -6.21
CA LYS A 55 -2.35 -5.28 -6.48
C LYS A 55 -3.23 -5.08 -7.70
N THR A 56 -3.08 -5.95 -8.69
CA THR A 56 -3.83 -5.87 -9.97
C THR A 56 -4.66 -7.10 -10.28
N THR A 57 -4.41 -8.22 -9.59
CA THR A 57 -5.11 -9.50 -9.81
C THR A 57 -5.72 -10.02 -8.51
N ASN A 58 -6.69 -10.90 -8.60
CA ASN A 58 -7.42 -11.45 -7.45
C ASN A 58 -7.98 -10.36 -6.54
N VAL A 59 -8.39 -9.24 -7.12
CA VAL A 59 -8.93 -8.09 -6.40
C VAL A 59 -10.31 -8.42 -5.85
N LYS A 60 -10.57 -8.09 -4.60
CA LYS A 60 -11.85 -8.28 -3.92
C LYS A 60 -12.53 -6.95 -3.67
N SER A 61 -13.84 -6.99 -3.48
CA SER A 61 -14.58 -5.81 -3.04
C SER A 61 -14.09 -5.34 -1.68
N GLY A 62 -13.78 -4.05 -1.57
CA GLY A 62 -13.28 -3.43 -0.35
C GLY A 62 -11.76 -3.52 -0.17
N ASP A 63 -11.03 -4.17 -1.09
CA ASP A 63 -9.56 -4.17 -1.05
C ASP A 63 -9.03 -2.74 -1.01
N LEU A 64 -8.00 -2.55 -0.21
CA LEU A 64 -7.21 -1.33 -0.14
C LEU A 64 -5.99 -1.50 -1.04
N ILE A 65 -5.94 -0.75 -2.13
CA ILE A 65 -4.86 -0.81 -3.12
C ILE A 65 -4.01 0.44 -2.99
N ASN A 66 -2.72 0.26 -2.72
CA ASN A 66 -1.78 1.37 -2.73
C ASN A 66 -1.46 1.74 -4.18
N VAL A 67 -1.52 3.04 -4.47
CA VAL A 67 -1.25 3.63 -5.78
C VAL A 67 -0.23 4.73 -5.60
N THR A 68 0.90 4.61 -6.26
CA THR A 68 1.96 5.62 -6.24
C THR A 68 2.22 6.16 -7.62
N GLY A 69 2.66 7.40 -7.68
CA GLY A 69 3.12 8.03 -8.91
C GLY A 69 4.45 8.73 -8.71
N ALA A 70 5.18 8.90 -9.81
CA ALA A 70 6.41 9.69 -9.88
C ALA A 70 6.53 10.38 -11.23
N HIS A 71 7.25 11.49 -11.26
CA HIS A 71 7.54 12.30 -12.46
C HIS A 71 6.29 12.87 -13.14
N PHE A 72 5.19 13.06 -12.40
CA PHE A 72 4.04 13.82 -12.88
C PHE A 72 4.37 15.31 -12.90
N ASP A 73 3.75 16.03 -13.82
CA ASP A 73 3.84 17.50 -13.87
C ASP A 73 3.08 18.10 -12.67
N GLU A 74 3.80 18.69 -11.72
CA GLU A 74 3.23 19.26 -10.48
C GLU A 74 2.34 20.48 -10.75
N THR A 75 2.39 21.06 -11.96
CA THR A 75 1.52 22.17 -12.39
C THR A 75 0.15 21.70 -12.86
N VAL A 76 -0.02 20.40 -13.10
CA VAL A 76 -1.25 19.77 -13.57
C VAL A 76 -1.92 19.02 -12.43
N GLY A 77 -3.14 19.43 -12.06
CA GLY A 77 -3.95 18.65 -11.15
C GLY A 77 -4.45 17.36 -11.82
N ILE A 78 -4.43 16.24 -11.10
CA ILE A 78 -4.92 14.94 -11.58
C ILE A 78 -5.90 14.31 -10.61
N TYR A 79 -6.80 13.50 -11.15
CA TYR A 79 -7.59 12.54 -10.38
C TYR A 79 -6.99 11.15 -10.47
N ILE A 80 -7.09 10.40 -9.36
CA ILE A 80 -6.75 9.00 -9.26
C ILE A 80 -8.00 8.25 -8.85
N ALA A 81 -8.46 7.29 -9.66
CA ALA A 81 -9.63 6.49 -9.37
C ALA A 81 -9.61 5.18 -10.17
N MET A 82 -10.45 4.22 -9.76
CA MET A 82 -10.76 3.08 -10.61
C MET A 82 -11.85 3.48 -11.62
N CYS A 83 -11.59 3.31 -12.91
CA CYS A 83 -12.52 3.67 -13.99
C CYS A 83 -12.75 2.51 -14.96
N VAL A 84 -13.84 2.58 -15.71
CA VAL A 84 -14.05 1.73 -16.88
C VAL A 84 -13.04 2.08 -17.95
N VAL A 85 -12.44 1.06 -18.58
CA VAL A 85 -11.46 1.27 -19.66
C VAL A 85 -12.19 1.75 -20.91
N VAL A 86 -11.74 2.86 -21.46
CA VAL A 86 -12.25 3.50 -22.66
C VAL A 86 -11.13 3.69 -23.70
N PRO A 87 -11.45 3.95 -24.98
CA PRO A 87 -10.44 4.34 -25.96
C PRO A 87 -9.58 5.51 -25.49
N LYS A 88 -8.29 5.52 -25.82
CA LYS A 88 -7.32 6.54 -25.35
C LYS A 88 -7.69 8.00 -25.68
N THR A 89 -8.54 8.20 -26.68
CA THR A 89 -9.04 9.52 -27.08
C THR A 89 -10.20 10.03 -26.24
N GLN A 90 -10.77 9.16 -25.38
CA GLN A 90 -11.92 9.47 -24.54
C GLN A 90 -11.51 9.65 -23.07
N GLN A 91 -12.21 10.54 -22.38
CA GLN A 91 -12.03 10.70 -20.96
C GLN A 91 -12.49 9.42 -20.21
N PRO A 92 -11.64 8.85 -19.34
CA PRO A 92 -12.02 7.69 -18.53
C PRO A 92 -13.28 7.98 -17.69
N THR A 93 -14.35 7.26 -17.96
CA THR A 93 -15.65 7.40 -17.29
C THR A 93 -16.52 6.16 -17.58
N PRO A 94 -17.41 5.72 -16.64
CA PRO A 94 -17.53 6.18 -15.26
C PRO A 94 -16.36 5.75 -14.39
N CYS A 95 -16.15 6.48 -13.29
CA CYS A 95 -15.14 6.16 -12.29
C CYS A 95 -15.76 5.91 -10.91
N GLY A 96 -15.12 5.05 -10.12
CA GLY A 96 -15.48 4.78 -8.74
C GLY A 96 -15.30 6.02 -7.86
N GLY A 97 -16.17 6.15 -6.84
CA GLY A 97 -16.14 7.25 -5.90
C GLY A 97 -16.76 8.56 -6.41
N GLY A 98 -16.99 8.70 -7.71
CA GLY A 98 -17.55 9.94 -8.26
C GLY A 98 -16.76 11.18 -7.84
N ALA A 99 -17.45 12.31 -7.67
CA ALA A 99 -16.86 13.51 -7.07
C ALA A 99 -16.90 13.36 -5.54
N ASP A 100 -15.88 12.75 -4.95
CA ASP A 100 -15.74 12.69 -3.48
C ASP A 100 -15.43 14.08 -2.92
N LYS A 101 -16.47 14.90 -2.76
CA LYS A 101 -16.37 16.25 -2.19
C LYS A 101 -15.93 16.27 -0.73
N THR A 102 -15.91 15.11 -0.07
CA THR A 102 -15.49 14.98 1.32
C THR A 102 -14.04 14.53 1.46
N GLY A 103 -13.46 13.93 0.41
CA GLY A 103 -12.13 13.30 0.43
C GLY A 103 -12.04 12.09 1.38
N LYS A 104 -13.18 11.58 1.90
CA LYS A 104 -13.24 10.55 2.95
C LYS A 104 -13.60 9.17 2.45
N LEU A 105 -14.17 9.04 1.25
CA LEU A 105 -14.61 7.75 0.72
C LEU A 105 -13.44 6.83 0.35
N GLY A 106 -12.28 7.42 0.05
CA GLY A 106 -11.08 6.68 -0.33
C GLY A 106 -11.19 5.96 -1.68
N ALA A 107 -12.24 6.23 -2.45
CA ALA A 107 -12.47 5.62 -3.77
C ALA A 107 -11.93 6.46 -4.94
N SER A 108 -11.60 7.72 -4.68
CA SER A 108 -10.92 8.62 -5.61
C SER A 108 -10.08 9.64 -4.84
N TYR A 109 -9.06 10.18 -5.48
CA TYR A 109 -8.22 11.25 -4.92
C TYR A 109 -7.98 12.32 -5.97
N TRP A 110 -7.91 13.56 -5.51
CA TRP A 110 -7.45 14.69 -6.28
C TRP A 110 -6.05 15.07 -5.81
N ILE A 111 -5.08 15.05 -6.71
CA ILE A 111 -3.69 15.47 -6.47
C ILE A 111 -3.48 16.78 -7.23
N SER A 112 -3.17 17.85 -6.50
CA SER A 112 -2.88 19.16 -7.08
C SER A 112 -2.10 20.00 -6.08
N SER A 113 -0.99 20.60 -6.52
CA SER A 113 -0.20 21.52 -5.71
C SER A 113 -0.77 22.95 -5.75
N ASN A 114 -1.61 23.25 -6.76
CA ASN A 114 -2.22 24.58 -6.97
C ASN A 114 -3.74 24.49 -7.21
N PRO A 115 -4.52 23.90 -6.27
CA PRO A 115 -5.95 23.82 -6.45
C PRO A 115 -6.59 25.20 -6.34
N PRO A 116 -7.73 25.45 -7.02
CA PRO A 116 -8.56 26.62 -6.76
C PRO A 116 -8.99 26.69 -5.28
N SER A 117 -9.44 27.84 -4.83
CA SER A 117 -9.80 28.09 -3.43
C SER A 117 -10.78 27.07 -2.84
N TYR A 118 -11.76 26.61 -3.64
CA TYR A 118 -12.71 25.57 -3.22
C TYR A 118 -12.08 24.17 -3.08
N GLY A 119 -10.90 23.96 -3.66
CA GLY A 119 -10.15 22.69 -3.63
C GLY A 119 -9.18 22.59 -2.46
N VAL A 120 -8.94 23.70 -1.77
CA VAL A 120 -8.06 23.72 -0.59
C VAL A 120 -8.63 22.79 0.49
N GLY A 121 -7.80 21.84 0.95
CA GLY A 121 -8.22 20.81 1.91
C GLY A 121 -8.89 19.58 1.27
N LEU A 122 -9.30 19.62 -0.01
CA LEU A 122 -9.77 18.47 -0.77
C LEU A 122 -8.65 17.85 -1.61
N ALA A 123 -7.91 18.69 -2.32
CA ALA A 123 -6.75 18.23 -3.07
C ALA A 123 -5.57 17.94 -2.13
N LYS A 124 -4.85 16.87 -2.43
CA LYS A 124 -3.57 16.58 -1.81
C LYS A 124 -2.46 17.15 -2.69
N PRO A 125 -1.47 17.85 -2.14
CA PRO A 125 -0.36 18.30 -2.94
C PRO A 125 0.49 17.15 -3.44
N TYR A 126 1.19 17.36 -4.55
CA TYR A 126 2.26 16.47 -4.93
C TYR A 126 3.38 16.48 -3.89
N LEU A 127 4.05 15.36 -3.74
CA LEU A 127 5.34 15.28 -3.09
C LEU A 127 6.44 15.67 -4.11
N PRO A 128 7.61 16.17 -3.67
CA PRO A 128 8.68 16.59 -4.57
C PRO A 128 9.02 15.55 -5.64
N GLY A 129 9.19 15.97 -6.89
CA GLY A 129 9.46 15.11 -8.04
C GLY A 129 8.20 14.54 -8.68
N GLY A 130 7.07 15.26 -8.58
CA GLY A 130 5.78 14.85 -9.15
C GLY A 130 5.28 13.53 -8.58
N ARG A 131 5.54 13.29 -7.28
CA ARG A 131 5.18 12.05 -6.61
C ARG A 131 3.87 12.18 -5.86
N PHE A 132 3.18 11.05 -5.73
CA PHE A 132 2.06 10.89 -4.81
C PHE A 132 2.02 9.47 -4.26
N ASN A 133 1.32 9.31 -3.15
CA ASN A 133 1.01 8.02 -2.55
C ASN A 133 -0.40 8.07 -1.95
N VAL A 134 -1.29 7.22 -2.45
CA VAL A 134 -2.68 7.13 -1.99
C VAL A 134 -3.11 5.67 -1.87
N THR A 135 -4.10 5.43 -1.03
CA THR A 135 -4.71 4.10 -0.88
C THR A 135 -6.15 4.15 -1.36
N LEU A 136 -6.44 3.50 -2.47
CA LEU A 136 -7.78 3.40 -3.03
C LEU A 136 -8.53 2.21 -2.42
N LYS A 137 -9.74 2.46 -1.95
CA LYS A 137 -10.71 1.42 -1.63
C LYS A 137 -11.52 1.10 -2.89
N VAL A 138 -11.36 -0.12 -3.40
CA VAL A 138 -11.98 -0.52 -4.68
C VAL A 138 -13.24 -1.37 -4.48
N SER A 139 -14.14 -1.27 -5.45
CA SER A 139 -15.36 -2.07 -5.53
C SER A 139 -15.53 -2.58 -6.95
N PRO A 140 -15.99 -3.82 -7.19
CA PRO A 140 -16.25 -4.30 -8.53
C PRO A 140 -17.39 -3.55 -9.23
N MET A 141 -18.19 -2.77 -8.50
CA MET A 141 -19.29 -1.99 -9.09
C MET A 141 -18.92 -0.51 -9.21
N ILE A 142 -19.02 0.02 -10.42
CA ILE A 142 -18.94 1.45 -10.72
C ILE A 142 -20.31 1.86 -11.26
N GLY A 143 -21.16 2.41 -10.40
CA GLY A 143 -22.56 2.63 -10.74
C GLY A 143 -23.23 1.31 -11.15
N LYS A 144 -23.70 1.22 -12.40
CA LYS A 144 -24.31 0.01 -12.98
C LYS A 144 -23.30 -0.93 -13.66
N THR A 145 -22.04 -0.55 -13.78
CA THR A 145 -21.02 -1.34 -14.48
C THR A 145 -20.34 -2.30 -13.50
N ASP A 146 -20.34 -3.59 -13.86
CA ASP A 146 -19.66 -4.66 -13.12
C ASP A 146 -18.27 -4.93 -13.71
N CYS A 147 -17.22 -4.55 -13.01
CA CYS A 147 -15.82 -4.71 -13.41
C CYS A 147 -15.32 -6.17 -13.39
N ARG A 148 -16.16 -7.13 -12.98
CA ARG A 148 -15.89 -8.58 -13.18
C ARG A 148 -16.21 -9.01 -14.61
N LYS A 149 -17.01 -8.21 -15.33
CA LYS A 149 -17.46 -8.44 -16.70
C LYS A 149 -16.90 -7.40 -17.68
N ALA A 150 -16.80 -6.15 -17.25
CA ALA A 150 -16.22 -5.05 -18.01
C ALA A 150 -14.73 -4.87 -17.67
N ALA A 151 -13.96 -4.35 -18.61
CA ALA A 151 -12.58 -3.95 -18.36
C ALA A 151 -12.54 -2.70 -17.50
N CYS A 152 -11.89 -2.78 -16.34
CA CYS A 152 -11.69 -1.66 -15.43
C CYS A 152 -10.20 -1.56 -15.05
N ALA A 153 -9.76 -0.36 -14.69
CA ALA A 153 -8.37 -0.07 -14.38
C ALA A 153 -8.26 1.02 -13.31
N ILE A 154 -7.13 1.07 -12.61
CA ILE A 154 -6.72 2.28 -11.89
C ILE A 154 -6.21 3.25 -12.93
N TYR A 155 -6.76 4.46 -12.90
CA TYR A 155 -6.39 5.57 -13.78
C TYR A 155 -5.81 6.73 -13.00
N THR A 156 -4.85 7.43 -13.64
CA THR A 156 -4.64 8.85 -13.46
C THR A 156 -5.24 9.57 -14.66
N ARG A 157 -5.77 10.77 -14.49
CA ARG A 157 -6.26 11.63 -15.56
C ARG A 157 -6.19 13.08 -15.12
N ALA A 158 -6.07 14.01 -16.08
CA ALA A 158 -6.17 15.44 -15.78
C ALA A 158 -7.48 15.75 -15.03
N ASP A 159 -7.43 16.71 -14.14
CA ASP A 159 -8.56 17.10 -13.31
C ASP A 159 -9.63 17.88 -14.12
N HIS A 160 -10.66 18.36 -13.44
CA HIS A 160 -11.79 19.06 -14.05
C HIS A 160 -11.44 20.43 -14.65
N LEU A 161 -10.25 20.97 -14.35
CA LEU A 161 -9.76 22.21 -14.97
C LEU A 161 -9.22 21.97 -16.38
N ARG A 162 -8.89 20.70 -16.71
CA ARG A 162 -8.30 20.30 -18.00
C ARG A 162 -8.96 19.04 -18.56
N THR A 163 -10.27 19.04 -18.63
CA THR A 163 -11.06 17.83 -18.99
C THR A 163 -10.75 17.24 -20.38
N GLN A 164 -10.17 18.01 -21.29
CA GLN A 164 -9.79 17.57 -22.63
C GLN A 164 -8.33 17.09 -22.71
N ASP A 165 -7.55 17.31 -21.65
CA ASP A 165 -6.16 16.90 -21.60
C ASP A 165 -6.06 15.40 -21.32
N ARG A 166 -5.43 14.65 -22.25
CA ARG A 166 -5.20 13.20 -22.15
C ARG A 166 -3.75 12.86 -21.80
N SER A 167 -2.88 13.87 -21.60
CA SER A 167 -1.45 13.65 -21.36
C SER A 167 -1.16 12.94 -20.03
N SER A 168 -2.05 13.09 -19.06
CA SER A 168 -1.97 12.44 -17.75
C SER A 168 -2.77 11.13 -17.64
N ASP A 169 -3.36 10.67 -18.75
CA ASP A 169 -4.15 9.43 -18.76
C ASP A 169 -3.22 8.21 -18.81
N ILE A 170 -2.92 7.68 -17.63
CA ILE A 170 -2.17 6.44 -17.46
C ILE A 170 -3.08 5.45 -16.75
N TYR A 171 -3.06 4.18 -17.14
CA TYR A 171 -3.88 3.19 -16.45
C TYR A 171 -3.22 1.83 -16.30
N ILE A 172 -3.57 1.16 -15.22
CA ILE A 172 -3.17 -0.23 -14.94
C ILE A 172 -4.44 -1.07 -14.74
N PRO A 173 -4.69 -2.07 -15.61
CA PRO A 173 -5.88 -2.91 -15.51
C PRO A 173 -6.00 -3.66 -14.19
N LEU A 174 -7.23 -3.81 -13.68
CA LEU A 174 -7.55 -4.64 -12.53
C LEU A 174 -8.34 -5.88 -12.93
N LYS A 175 -8.09 -7.00 -12.23
CA LYS A 175 -8.87 -8.24 -12.38
C LYS A 175 -9.47 -8.62 -11.03
N PHE A 176 -10.78 -8.46 -10.93
CA PHE A 176 -11.55 -8.89 -9.76
C PHE A 176 -11.73 -10.42 -9.74
N VAL A 177 -11.82 -10.98 -8.56
CA VAL A 177 -12.31 -12.36 -8.39
C VAL A 177 -13.77 -12.43 -8.86
N LYS A 178 -14.11 -13.56 -9.50
CA LYS A 178 -15.49 -13.82 -9.95
C LYS A 178 -16.43 -14.11 -8.79
#